data_e0a9a34afc56d0dc644c89e501b89424
#
_entry.id   e0a9a34afc56d0dc644c89e501b89424
#
_cell.length_a   1.000
_cell.length_b   1.000
_cell.length_c   1.000
_cell.angle_alpha   90.00
_cell.angle_beta   90.00
_cell.angle_gamma   90.00
#
_symmetry.space_group_name_H-M   'P 1'
#
loop_
_entity.id
_entity.type
_entity.pdbx_description
1 polymer ?
#
loop_
_entity_poly.entity_id
_entity_poly.type
_entity_poly.pdbx_seq_one_letter_code
_entity_poly.pdbx_strand_id
1 'polypeptide(L)'
;IPIAAISSNDGSTLSKAATFKLTLPDAPEACPIGLAPTTSTTLALALGDALAVALMQQRNFRAENFQTFHPGGKLGAQMMRADQLMHGLEKLPIVSAKSSMADTLLEMTSKGFGVAALIENDRLTGLISDGDLRRHMKGLMDKTAADIASPTPITIDEDDFAADALRIMNTHKISVLIVVDDAGTACGIL
;
A
#
# COMPACT_ATOMS: atom_id res chain seq x y z
N ILE A 1 6.94 36.85 -18.25
CA ILE A 1 6.75 35.42 -17.94
C ILE A 1 7.73 34.65 -18.82
N PRO A 2 8.61 33.79 -18.29
CA PRO A 2 9.49 32.97 -19.11
C PRO A 2 8.68 31.93 -19.92
N ILE A 3 9.13 31.68 -21.15
CA ILE A 3 8.49 30.74 -22.09
C ILE A 3 9.46 29.59 -22.32
N ALA A 4 9.00 28.34 -22.17
CA ALA A 4 9.69 27.16 -22.64
C ALA A 4 9.02 26.67 -23.93
N ALA A 5 9.82 26.44 -24.99
CA ALA A 5 9.35 25.95 -26.25
C ALA A 5 9.92 24.55 -26.55
N ILE A 6 9.05 23.64 -26.96
CA ILE A 6 9.42 22.32 -27.51
C ILE A 6 9.16 22.40 -29.03
N SER A 7 10.21 22.23 -29.84
CA SER A 7 10.10 22.34 -31.30
C SER A 7 11.26 21.62 -31.98
N SER A 8 11.06 21.07 -33.17
CA SER A 8 12.13 20.57 -34.03
C SER A 8 12.81 21.66 -34.85
N ASN A 9 12.26 22.89 -34.84
CA ASN A 9 12.79 24.02 -35.63
C ASN A 9 13.19 25.19 -34.71
N ASP A 10 14.48 25.34 -34.46
CA ASP A 10 15.06 26.45 -33.68
C ASP A 10 14.86 27.84 -34.30
N GLY A 11 14.62 27.88 -35.63
CA GLY A 11 14.36 29.09 -36.36
C GLY A 11 12.89 29.57 -36.31
N SER A 12 11.99 28.76 -35.72
CA SER A 12 10.56 29.11 -35.62
C SER A 12 10.32 30.35 -34.77
N THR A 13 9.21 31.02 -35.01
CA THR A 13 8.79 32.19 -34.21
C THR A 13 8.67 31.82 -32.73
N LEU A 14 8.14 30.65 -32.42
CA LEU A 14 8.03 30.14 -31.06
C LEU A 14 9.39 29.95 -30.40
N SER A 15 10.34 29.29 -31.08
CA SER A 15 11.69 29.08 -30.54
C SER A 15 12.46 30.38 -30.37
N LYS A 16 12.27 31.36 -31.26
CA LYS A 16 12.89 32.69 -31.13
C LYS A 16 12.36 33.48 -29.95
N ALA A 17 11.08 33.34 -29.63
CA ALA A 17 10.44 34.03 -28.49
C ALA A 17 10.69 33.33 -27.14
N ALA A 18 11.17 32.07 -27.15
CA ALA A 18 11.32 31.26 -25.94
C ALA A 18 12.57 31.66 -25.15
N THR A 19 12.42 31.66 -23.81
CA THR A 19 13.52 31.77 -22.84
C THR A 19 14.31 30.46 -22.77
N PHE A 20 13.58 29.34 -22.81
CA PHE A 20 14.14 27.99 -22.76
C PHE A 20 13.74 27.23 -24.02
N LYS A 21 14.71 26.75 -24.76
CA LYS A 21 14.51 25.99 -26.01
C LYS A 21 14.81 24.53 -25.74
N LEU A 22 13.85 23.68 -26.07
CA LEU A 22 13.94 22.23 -25.97
C LEU A 22 13.78 21.68 -27.40
N THR A 23 14.91 21.48 -28.07
CA THR A 23 14.92 21.11 -29.48
C THR A 23 14.74 19.60 -29.63
N LEU A 24 13.71 19.19 -30.34
CA LEU A 24 13.50 17.82 -30.76
C LEU A 24 14.35 17.49 -32.00
N PRO A 25 14.84 16.25 -32.15
CA PRO A 25 15.48 15.84 -33.39
C PRO A 25 14.51 15.97 -34.57
N ASP A 26 15.02 16.43 -35.70
CA ASP A 26 14.29 16.39 -36.95
C ASP A 26 14.25 14.97 -37.48
N ALA A 27 13.07 14.36 -37.51
CA ALA A 27 12.86 12.98 -37.91
C ALA A 27 11.60 12.87 -38.74
N PRO A 28 11.62 12.02 -39.78
CA PRO A 28 10.46 11.80 -40.64
C PRO A 28 9.30 11.21 -39.84
N GLU A 29 8.08 11.60 -40.22
CA GLU A 29 6.89 11.00 -39.66
C GLU A 29 6.79 9.53 -40.04
N ALA A 30 6.37 8.64 -39.14
CA ALA A 30 6.13 7.24 -39.39
C ALA A 30 4.89 6.98 -40.28
N CYS A 31 4.06 8.01 -40.44
CA CYS A 31 2.92 7.94 -41.35
C CYS A 31 3.37 7.73 -42.82
N PRO A 32 2.82 6.74 -43.54
CA PRO A 32 3.24 6.43 -44.92
C PRO A 32 3.09 7.58 -45.91
N ILE A 33 2.17 8.51 -45.63
CA ILE A 33 1.94 9.72 -46.44
C ILE A 33 2.67 10.95 -45.91
N GLY A 34 3.36 10.85 -44.77
CA GLY A 34 4.15 11.91 -44.17
C GLY A 34 3.35 13.10 -43.63
N LEU A 35 2.02 13.00 -43.51
CA LEU A 35 1.15 14.10 -43.12
C LEU A 35 0.63 14.00 -41.68
N ALA A 36 0.38 12.79 -41.18
CA ALA A 36 -0.13 12.59 -39.85
C ALA A 36 1.01 12.68 -38.82
N PRO A 37 0.89 13.50 -37.75
CA PRO A 37 1.88 13.59 -36.70
C PRO A 37 1.94 12.26 -35.93
N THR A 38 3.07 11.63 -35.92
CA THR A 38 3.35 10.30 -35.30
C THR A 38 4.68 10.35 -34.55
N THR A 39 5.80 10.43 -35.29
CA THR A 39 7.13 10.53 -34.69
C THR A 39 7.27 11.82 -33.89
N SER A 40 6.84 12.93 -34.41
CA SER A 40 6.91 14.23 -33.74
C SER A 40 6.12 14.27 -32.43
N THR A 41 4.92 13.71 -32.39
CA THR A 41 4.11 13.64 -31.17
C THR A 41 4.71 12.70 -30.14
N THR A 42 5.26 11.56 -30.58
CA THR A 42 5.94 10.62 -29.67
C THR A 42 7.18 11.25 -29.03
N LEU A 43 8.00 11.96 -29.82
CA LEU A 43 9.17 12.66 -29.32
C LEU A 43 8.82 13.77 -28.32
N ALA A 44 7.77 14.55 -28.63
CA ALA A 44 7.29 15.60 -27.74
C ALA A 44 6.77 15.02 -26.40
N LEU A 45 6.03 13.93 -26.46
CA LEU A 45 5.52 13.24 -25.28
C LEU A 45 6.67 12.69 -24.44
N ALA A 46 7.63 11.97 -25.05
CA ALA A 46 8.77 11.41 -24.36
C ALA A 46 9.61 12.48 -23.65
N LEU A 47 9.85 13.64 -24.30
CA LEU A 47 10.55 14.75 -23.70
C LEU A 47 9.74 15.36 -22.55
N GLY A 48 8.43 15.50 -22.72
CA GLY A 48 7.54 15.98 -21.65
C GLY A 48 7.57 15.10 -20.41
N ASP A 49 7.50 13.78 -20.59
CA ASP A 49 7.59 12.81 -19.52
C ASP A 49 8.97 12.86 -18.82
N ALA A 50 10.06 12.96 -19.59
CA ALA A 50 11.40 13.08 -19.03
C ALA A 50 11.54 14.35 -18.16
N LEU A 51 10.99 15.48 -18.60
CA LEU A 51 10.96 16.72 -17.80
C LEU A 51 10.11 16.56 -16.53
N ALA A 52 8.94 15.93 -16.64
CA ALA A 52 8.10 15.68 -15.48
C ALA A 52 8.81 14.83 -14.44
N VAL A 53 9.45 13.72 -14.86
CA VAL A 53 10.22 12.86 -13.96
C VAL A 53 11.40 13.59 -13.33
N ALA A 54 12.15 14.39 -14.10
CA ALA A 54 13.25 15.19 -13.58
C ALA A 54 12.78 16.20 -12.52
N LEU A 55 11.63 16.84 -12.75
CA LEU A 55 11.03 17.76 -11.78
C LEU A 55 10.53 17.03 -10.52
N MET A 56 9.97 15.85 -10.66
CA MET A 56 9.58 15.00 -9.51
C MET A 56 10.80 14.67 -8.64
N GLN A 57 11.91 14.25 -9.26
CA GLN A 57 13.17 13.98 -8.54
C GLN A 57 13.71 15.24 -7.84
N GLN A 58 13.76 16.37 -8.55
CA GLN A 58 14.25 17.64 -7.99
C GLN A 58 13.44 18.12 -6.79
N ARG A 59 12.14 17.85 -6.79
CA ARG A 59 11.20 18.24 -5.73
C ARG A 59 11.05 17.21 -4.63
N ASN A 60 11.82 16.11 -4.68
CA ASN A 60 11.64 14.95 -3.78
C ASN A 60 10.18 14.48 -3.71
N PHE A 61 9.50 14.46 -4.87
CA PHE A 61 8.12 14.04 -4.97
C PHE A 61 8.02 12.54 -4.72
N ARG A 62 7.31 12.16 -3.65
CA ARG A 62 7.17 10.79 -3.16
C ARG A 62 5.75 10.27 -3.41
N ALA A 63 5.55 8.97 -3.12
CA ALA A 63 4.26 8.31 -3.25
C ALA A 63 3.15 9.01 -2.43
N GLU A 64 3.49 9.49 -1.23
CA GLU A 64 2.57 10.22 -0.36
C GLU A 64 2.08 11.54 -0.99
N ASN A 65 2.97 12.23 -1.71
CA ASN A 65 2.60 13.42 -2.46
C ASN A 65 1.65 13.09 -3.62
N PHE A 66 1.86 11.93 -4.27
CA PHE A 66 1.00 11.47 -5.36
C PHE A 66 -0.42 11.17 -4.86
N GLN A 67 -0.56 10.55 -3.70
CA GLN A 67 -1.83 10.25 -3.06
C GLN A 67 -2.67 11.53 -2.84
N THR A 68 -2.04 12.64 -2.44
CA THR A 68 -2.72 13.93 -2.22
C THR A 68 -3.43 14.42 -3.48
N PHE A 69 -2.87 14.17 -4.68
CA PHE A 69 -3.45 14.57 -5.96
C PHE A 69 -4.38 13.51 -6.56
N HIS A 70 -4.32 12.26 -6.09
CA HIS A 70 -5.10 11.13 -6.60
C HIS A 70 -5.78 10.35 -5.46
N PRO A 71 -6.63 11.00 -4.63
CA PRO A 71 -7.22 10.37 -3.44
C PRO A 71 -8.23 9.26 -3.77
N GLY A 72 -8.74 9.24 -5.00
CA GLY A 72 -9.70 8.24 -5.47
C GLY A 72 -9.09 7.29 -6.52
N GLY A 73 -9.69 6.11 -6.64
CA GLY A 73 -9.30 5.13 -7.64
C GLY A 73 -8.32 4.06 -7.14
N LYS A 74 -8.07 3.07 -8.00
CA LYS A 74 -7.28 1.87 -7.66
C LYS A 74 -5.85 2.20 -7.18
N LEU A 75 -5.23 3.21 -7.77
CA LEU A 75 -3.87 3.60 -7.44
C LEU A 75 -3.80 4.33 -6.08
N GLY A 76 -4.76 5.22 -5.81
CA GLY A 76 -4.86 5.88 -4.50
C GLY A 76 -5.11 4.89 -3.37
N ALA A 77 -6.00 3.92 -3.59
CA ALA A 77 -6.27 2.88 -2.60
C ALA A 77 -5.04 1.99 -2.30
N GLN A 78 -4.20 1.72 -3.29
CA GLN A 78 -2.97 0.95 -3.09
C GLN A 78 -1.89 1.70 -2.29
N MET A 79 -1.97 3.03 -2.25
CA MET A 79 -1.05 3.90 -1.52
C MET A 79 -1.56 4.28 -0.13
N MET A 80 -2.74 3.82 0.27
CA MET A 80 -3.21 3.98 1.65
C MET A 80 -2.33 3.16 2.59
N ARG A 81 -2.05 3.73 3.77
CA ARG A 81 -1.26 3.03 4.80
C ARG A 81 -2.17 2.13 5.63
N ALA A 82 -1.56 1.20 6.34
CA ALA A 82 -2.28 0.26 7.20
C ALA A 82 -3.09 1.01 8.28
N ASP A 83 -2.53 2.05 8.90
CA ASP A 83 -3.18 2.89 9.90
C ASP A 83 -4.47 3.56 9.41
N GLN A 84 -4.55 3.88 8.11
CA GLN A 84 -5.70 4.53 7.48
C GLN A 84 -6.86 3.56 7.16
N LEU A 85 -6.57 2.25 7.12
CA LEU A 85 -7.52 1.22 6.72
C LEU A 85 -7.90 0.27 7.86
N MET A 86 -7.04 0.15 8.86
CA MET A 86 -7.26 -0.77 9.97
C MET A 86 -8.49 -0.41 10.79
N HIS A 87 -9.10 -1.40 11.38
CA HIS A 87 -9.98 -1.23 12.52
C HIS A 87 -9.12 -1.07 13.77
N GLY A 88 -9.45 -0.10 14.63
CA GLY A 88 -8.70 0.16 15.85
C GLY A 88 -8.83 -0.95 16.90
N LEU A 89 -8.15 -0.77 18.02
CA LEU A 89 -8.08 -1.74 19.12
C LEU A 89 -9.45 -2.14 19.66
N GLU A 90 -10.46 -1.26 19.58
CA GLU A 90 -11.82 -1.54 20.04
C GLU A 90 -12.49 -2.66 19.22
N LYS A 91 -12.02 -2.92 18.01
CA LYS A 91 -12.49 -4.02 17.14
C LYS A 91 -11.61 -5.25 17.22
N LEU A 92 -10.37 -5.12 17.69
CA LEU A 92 -9.45 -6.24 17.82
C LEU A 92 -9.96 -7.23 18.89
N PRO A 93 -10.11 -8.53 18.57
CA PRO A 93 -10.42 -9.55 19.56
C PRO A 93 -9.21 -9.81 20.44
N ILE A 94 -9.22 -9.34 21.68
CA ILE A 94 -8.09 -9.46 22.61
C ILE A 94 -8.44 -10.43 23.71
N VAL A 95 -7.56 -11.38 23.97
CA VAL A 95 -7.67 -12.34 25.05
C VAL A 95 -6.38 -12.46 25.84
N SER A 96 -6.50 -12.87 27.11
CA SER A 96 -5.34 -13.20 27.94
C SER A 96 -4.81 -14.61 27.59
N ALA A 97 -3.53 -14.84 27.80
CA ALA A 97 -2.92 -16.18 27.68
C ALA A 97 -3.65 -17.24 28.52
N LYS A 98 -4.24 -16.86 29.66
CA LYS A 98 -4.97 -17.73 30.59
C LYS A 98 -6.47 -17.82 30.30
N SER A 99 -6.99 -17.12 29.32
CA SER A 99 -8.40 -17.17 28.96
C SER A 99 -8.81 -18.60 28.59
N SER A 100 -10.01 -19.01 29.01
CA SER A 100 -10.58 -20.29 28.60
C SER A 100 -10.86 -20.27 27.12
N MET A 101 -10.92 -21.43 26.47
CA MET A 101 -11.32 -21.50 25.07
C MET A 101 -12.78 -21.09 24.87
N ALA A 102 -13.66 -21.27 25.86
CA ALA A 102 -15.02 -20.77 25.78
C ALA A 102 -15.07 -19.24 25.68
N ASP A 103 -14.35 -18.52 26.53
CA ASP A 103 -14.26 -17.06 26.50
C ASP A 103 -13.57 -16.56 25.22
N THR A 104 -12.52 -17.27 24.80
CA THR A 104 -11.80 -16.96 23.55
C THR A 104 -12.72 -17.06 22.33
N LEU A 105 -13.53 -18.10 22.23
CA LEU A 105 -14.49 -18.29 21.14
C LEU A 105 -15.59 -17.23 21.14
N LEU A 106 -16.05 -16.83 22.33
CA LEU A 106 -17.03 -15.74 22.48
C LEU A 106 -16.45 -14.43 21.96
N GLU A 107 -15.21 -14.09 22.33
CA GLU A 107 -14.54 -12.88 21.86
C GLU A 107 -14.32 -12.90 20.35
N MET A 108 -13.81 -14.00 19.78
CA MET A 108 -13.65 -14.17 18.33
C MET A 108 -14.97 -13.96 17.59
N THR A 109 -16.05 -14.55 18.11
CA THR A 109 -17.39 -14.46 17.50
C THR A 109 -17.95 -13.05 17.60
N SER A 110 -17.77 -12.38 18.73
CA SER A 110 -18.28 -11.02 18.97
C SER A 110 -17.68 -9.97 18.05
N LYS A 111 -16.40 -10.12 17.71
CA LYS A 111 -15.66 -9.19 16.83
C LYS A 111 -15.70 -9.60 15.35
N GLY A 112 -15.87 -10.88 15.04
CA GLY A 112 -16.16 -11.37 13.68
C GLY A 112 -14.96 -11.46 12.73
N PHE A 113 -13.72 -11.36 13.20
CA PHE A 113 -12.53 -11.47 12.36
C PHE A 113 -11.98 -12.90 12.20
N GLY A 114 -12.53 -13.87 12.95
CA GLY A 114 -12.06 -15.25 12.92
C GLY A 114 -10.69 -15.47 13.56
N VAL A 115 -10.23 -14.52 14.38
CA VAL A 115 -8.98 -14.59 15.12
C VAL A 115 -9.18 -14.08 16.55
N ALA A 116 -8.21 -14.40 17.46
CA ALA A 116 -8.04 -13.74 18.75
C ALA A 116 -6.56 -13.46 18.98
N ALA A 117 -6.24 -12.22 19.36
CA ALA A 117 -4.89 -11.77 19.66
C ALA A 117 -4.59 -11.95 21.14
N LEU A 118 -3.46 -12.56 21.46
CA LEU A 118 -2.92 -12.59 22.81
C LEU A 118 -2.02 -11.38 22.99
N ILE A 119 -2.41 -10.48 23.89
CA ILE A 119 -1.65 -9.27 24.17
C ILE A 119 -1.23 -9.29 25.65
N GLU A 120 0.06 -9.14 25.90
CA GLU A 120 0.65 -9.02 27.23
C GLU A 120 1.58 -7.79 27.28
N ASN A 121 1.36 -6.92 28.24
CA ASN A 121 2.12 -5.67 28.37
C ASN A 121 2.14 -4.85 27.07
N ASP A 122 0.98 -4.69 26.44
CA ASP A 122 0.73 -4.02 25.16
C ASP A 122 1.42 -4.64 23.94
N ARG A 123 2.07 -5.80 24.09
CA ARG A 123 2.71 -6.52 23.02
C ARG A 123 1.93 -7.75 22.57
N LEU A 124 1.92 -7.94 21.27
CA LEU A 124 1.34 -9.13 20.66
C LEU A 124 2.25 -10.34 20.95
N THR A 125 1.75 -11.31 21.73
CA THR A 125 2.48 -12.52 22.14
C THR A 125 2.00 -13.76 21.42
N GLY A 126 0.84 -13.72 20.78
CA GLY A 126 0.31 -14.85 20.03
C GLY A 126 -0.97 -14.48 19.28
N LEU A 127 -1.36 -15.36 18.38
CA LEU A 127 -2.61 -15.27 17.62
C LEU A 127 -3.26 -16.63 17.49
N ILE A 128 -4.57 -16.68 17.72
CA ILE A 128 -5.41 -17.86 17.46
C ILE A 128 -6.25 -17.57 16.25
N SER A 129 -6.31 -18.48 15.31
CA SER A 129 -7.16 -18.41 14.13
C SER A 129 -8.15 -19.58 14.10
N ASP A 130 -9.18 -19.49 13.26
CA ASP A 130 -10.10 -20.60 12.99
C ASP A 130 -9.35 -21.88 12.54
N GLY A 131 -8.20 -21.70 11.88
CA GLY A 131 -7.32 -22.80 11.50
C GLY A 131 -6.72 -23.51 12.71
N ASP A 132 -6.31 -22.74 13.72
CA ASP A 132 -5.75 -23.29 14.97
C ASP A 132 -6.82 -24.05 15.74
N LEU A 133 -8.04 -23.50 15.83
CA LEU A 133 -9.16 -24.17 16.47
C LEU A 133 -9.44 -25.53 15.83
N ARG A 134 -9.46 -25.59 14.49
CA ARG A 134 -9.68 -26.86 13.77
C ARG A 134 -8.56 -27.87 14.01
N ARG A 135 -7.31 -27.42 14.07
CA ARG A 135 -6.15 -28.31 14.35
C ARG A 135 -6.20 -28.88 15.77
N HIS A 136 -6.74 -28.15 16.72
CA HIS A 136 -6.79 -28.53 18.13
C HIS A 136 -8.19 -28.94 18.62
N MET A 137 -9.10 -29.30 17.71
CA MET A 137 -10.50 -29.59 18.03
C MET A 137 -10.66 -30.62 19.16
N LYS A 138 -9.77 -31.63 19.20
CA LYS A 138 -9.81 -32.64 20.26
C LYS A 138 -9.34 -32.03 21.58
N GLY A 139 -10.22 -31.99 22.58
CA GLY A 139 -9.95 -31.43 23.91
C GLY A 139 -9.81 -29.89 23.89
N LEU A 140 -10.37 -29.22 22.90
CA LEU A 140 -10.26 -27.77 22.75
C LEU A 140 -10.76 -27.01 23.99
N MET A 141 -11.88 -27.42 24.55
CA MET A 141 -12.52 -26.75 25.70
C MET A 141 -11.76 -26.92 27.03
N ASP A 142 -10.83 -27.86 27.09
CA ASP A 142 -9.99 -28.11 28.28
C ASP A 142 -8.69 -27.30 28.24
N LYS A 143 -8.48 -26.49 27.17
CA LYS A 143 -7.26 -25.73 26.92
C LYS A 143 -7.45 -24.24 27.23
N THR A 144 -6.32 -23.56 27.39
CA THR A 144 -6.25 -22.11 27.48
C THR A 144 -5.89 -21.49 26.11
N ALA A 145 -6.06 -20.19 26.00
CA ALA A 145 -5.67 -19.45 24.79
C ALA A 145 -4.18 -19.66 24.46
N ALA A 146 -3.29 -19.68 25.46
CA ALA A 146 -1.86 -19.91 25.28
C ALA A 146 -1.53 -21.29 24.71
N ASP A 147 -2.34 -22.32 25.03
CA ASP A 147 -2.09 -23.70 24.53
C ASP A 147 -2.39 -23.84 23.03
N ILE A 148 -3.13 -22.90 22.47
CA ILE A 148 -3.61 -22.92 21.07
C ILE A 148 -2.91 -21.90 20.19
N ALA A 149 -2.52 -20.76 20.76
CA ALA A 149 -1.99 -19.63 20.02
C ALA A 149 -0.67 -19.94 19.29
N SER A 150 -0.58 -19.48 18.07
CA SER A 150 0.68 -19.38 17.33
C SER A 150 1.53 -18.26 17.93
N PRO A 151 2.79 -18.54 18.39
CA PRO A 151 3.59 -17.57 19.14
C PRO A 151 4.27 -16.50 18.27
N THR A 152 4.28 -16.66 16.97
CA THR A 152 4.88 -15.72 16.01
C THR A 152 3.87 -15.34 14.95
N PRO A 153 2.87 -14.51 15.28
CA PRO A 153 1.89 -14.07 14.30
C PRO A 153 2.53 -13.21 13.23
N ILE A 154 1.98 -13.29 12.02
CA ILE A 154 2.39 -12.40 10.93
C ILE A 154 1.68 -11.08 11.16
N THR A 155 2.46 -10.02 11.18
CA THR A 155 2.01 -8.64 11.40
C THR A 155 2.34 -7.75 10.21
N ILE A 156 1.84 -6.53 10.24
CA ILE A 156 2.21 -5.45 9.33
C ILE A 156 2.45 -4.19 10.14
N ASP A 157 3.39 -3.35 9.71
CA ASP A 157 3.64 -2.05 10.29
C ASP A 157 2.51 -1.07 9.96
N GLU A 158 2.16 -0.16 10.90
CA GLU A 158 1.10 0.82 10.68
C GLU A 158 1.41 1.76 9.53
N ASP A 159 2.70 1.97 9.23
CA ASP A 159 3.21 2.81 8.17
C ASP A 159 3.31 2.11 6.81
N ASP A 160 3.17 0.78 6.75
CA ASP A 160 3.19 0.00 5.52
C ASP A 160 1.98 0.27 4.63
N PHE A 161 2.14 0.07 3.32
CA PHE A 161 1.05 0.27 2.37
C PHE A 161 0.04 -0.89 2.34
N ALA A 162 -1.22 -0.57 2.06
CA ALA A 162 -2.28 -1.56 1.85
C ALA A 162 -1.93 -2.61 0.78
N ALA A 163 -1.14 -2.24 -0.22
CA ALA A 163 -0.63 -3.17 -1.22
C ALA A 163 0.29 -4.23 -0.60
N ASP A 164 1.10 -3.87 0.39
CA ASP A 164 1.95 -4.81 1.13
C ASP A 164 1.13 -5.72 2.03
N ALA A 165 0.10 -5.17 2.72
CA ALA A 165 -0.86 -5.98 3.48
C ALA A 165 -1.47 -7.07 2.60
N LEU A 166 -1.98 -6.70 1.43
CA LEU A 166 -2.58 -7.64 0.49
C LEU A 166 -1.58 -8.69 -0.02
N ARG A 167 -0.34 -8.27 -0.29
CA ARG A 167 0.75 -9.18 -0.70
C ARG A 167 1.08 -10.19 0.40
N ILE A 168 1.19 -9.75 1.65
CA ILE A 168 1.43 -10.60 2.82
C ILE A 168 0.29 -11.60 3.00
N MET A 169 -0.96 -11.12 3.00
CA MET A 169 -2.16 -11.98 3.12
C MET A 169 -2.18 -13.07 2.04
N ASN A 170 -1.96 -12.71 0.78
CA ASN A 170 -1.94 -13.66 -0.35
C ASN A 170 -0.79 -14.66 -0.24
N THR A 171 0.42 -14.21 0.13
CA THR A 171 1.60 -15.06 0.23
C THR A 171 1.43 -16.11 1.33
N HIS A 172 0.90 -15.70 2.48
CA HIS A 172 0.73 -16.56 3.65
C HIS A 172 -0.64 -17.23 3.71
N LYS A 173 -1.53 -16.94 2.75
CA LYS A 173 -2.91 -17.47 2.68
C LYS A 173 -3.70 -17.20 3.97
N ILE A 174 -3.57 -15.98 4.47
CA ILE A 174 -4.29 -15.46 5.64
C ILE A 174 -5.23 -14.35 5.19
N SER A 175 -6.31 -14.14 5.95
CA SER A 175 -7.33 -13.12 5.65
C SER A 175 -7.30 -11.94 6.63
N VAL A 176 -6.41 -11.96 7.60
CA VAL A 176 -6.30 -10.98 8.68
C VAL A 176 -4.85 -10.71 9.00
N LEU A 177 -4.52 -9.47 9.29
CA LEU A 177 -3.22 -9.02 9.81
C LEU A 177 -3.43 -8.17 11.06
N ILE A 178 -2.61 -8.39 12.08
CA ILE A 178 -2.50 -7.45 13.19
C ILE A 178 -1.55 -6.34 12.78
N VAL A 179 -2.00 -5.11 12.95
CA VAL A 179 -1.18 -3.91 12.71
C VAL A 179 -0.43 -3.57 13.99
N VAL A 180 0.87 -3.31 13.87
CA VAL A 180 1.75 -2.97 14.98
C VAL A 180 2.51 -1.67 14.69
N ASP A 181 2.92 -0.98 15.76
CA ASP A 181 3.84 0.15 15.67
C ASP A 181 5.32 -0.31 15.62
N ASP A 182 6.24 0.64 15.48
CA ASP A 182 7.70 0.41 15.50
C ASP A 182 8.20 -0.31 16.77
N ALA A 183 7.47 -0.21 17.88
CA ALA A 183 7.79 -0.87 19.15
C ALA A 183 7.24 -2.31 19.23
N GLY A 184 6.44 -2.73 18.25
CA GLY A 184 5.73 -4.01 18.21
C GLY A 184 4.46 -4.03 19.06
N THR A 185 3.91 -2.84 19.40
CA THR A 185 2.63 -2.69 20.09
C THR A 185 1.49 -2.87 19.10
N ALA A 186 0.47 -3.65 19.46
CA ALA A 186 -0.68 -3.82 18.59
C ALA A 186 -1.50 -2.50 18.51
N CYS A 187 -1.75 -2.02 17.29
CA CYS A 187 -2.50 -0.80 17.00
C CYS A 187 -3.91 -1.10 16.46
N GLY A 188 -4.09 -2.22 15.78
CA GLY A 188 -5.36 -2.56 15.16
C GLY A 188 -5.33 -3.86 14.37
N ILE A 189 -6.33 -4.02 13.51
CA ILE A 189 -6.55 -5.22 12.69
C ILE A 189 -7.02 -4.84 11.28
N LEU A 190 -6.44 -5.49 10.27
CA LEU A 190 -6.81 -5.43 8.86
C LEU A 190 -7.43 -6.74 8.41
#